data_f0e3f12282708682832ec285af11973e
#
_entry.id   f0e3f12282708682832ec285af11973e
#
_cell.length_a   1.000
_cell.length_b   1.000
_cell.length_c   1.000
_cell.angle_alpha   90.00
_cell.angle_beta   90.00
_cell.angle_gamma   90.00
#
_symmetry.space_group_name_H-M   'P 1'
#
loop_
_entity.id
_entity.type
_entity.pdbx_description
1 polymer ?
#
loop_
_entity_poly.entity_id
_entity_poly.type
_entity_poly.pdbx_seq_one_letter_code
_entity_poly.pdbx_strand_id
1 'polypeptide(L)'
;EGLAVACILRSNAVLTKRAAQAIIAANGFKAALDAYRERVKAAVGEEKEHEIFYDVQTVEVAETYLDKNGNEKTKVTKRKVSKLDISKTVDRRWGDSEYCPNGSAYGNLTDSEILDHIDVLKRHLNIAAQQLRYSNDGTLSLNDIYELMGYAKTEWGQSLYYVYDIKNNPNGFIDLGISDYIDHGVQGWKDAYAKFGEPILKFNTDRCGLGNY
;
A
#
# COMPACT_ATOMS: atom_id res chain seq x y z
N GLU A 1 6.04 17.58 44.56
CA GLU A 1 5.10 17.46 43.43
C GLU A 1 5.51 18.38 42.24
N GLY A 2 5.93 19.65 42.47
CA GLY A 2 6.29 20.58 41.42
C GLY A 2 7.48 20.15 40.50
N LEU A 3 8.46 19.45 41.06
CA LEU A 3 9.63 18.97 40.34
C LEU A 3 9.28 17.87 39.34
N ALA A 4 8.38 16.96 39.69
CA ALA A 4 7.92 15.88 38.85
C ALA A 4 7.14 16.44 37.62
N VAL A 5 6.25 17.41 37.88
CA VAL A 5 5.49 18.07 36.79
C VAL A 5 6.43 18.83 35.83
N ALA A 6 7.43 19.55 36.36
CA ALA A 6 8.41 20.24 35.53
C ALA A 6 9.25 19.28 34.68
N CYS A 7 9.63 18.11 35.23
CA CYS A 7 10.33 17.08 34.46
C CYS A 7 9.49 16.49 33.34
N ILE A 8 8.20 16.22 33.59
CA ILE A 8 7.26 15.70 32.59
C ILE A 8 7.08 16.73 31.46
N LEU A 9 6.83 18.00 31.80
CA LEU A 9 6.67 19.06 30.79
C LEU A 9 7.93 19.25 29.93
N ARG A 10 9.12 19.19 30.55
CA ARG A 10 10.39 19.30 29.82
C ARG A 10 10.64 18.08 28.92
N SER A 11 10.32 16.89 29.39
CA SER A 11 10.42 15.65 28.62
C SER A 11 9.50 15.70 27.39
N ASN A 12 8.24 16.11 27.58
CA ASN A 12 7.29 16.27 26.48
C ASN A 12 7.75 17.30 25.46
N ALA A 13 8.28 18.44 25.87
CA ALA A 13 8.81 19.47 24.98
C ALA A 13 10.00 18.94 24.15
N VAL A 14 10.89 18.14 24.74
CA VAL A 14 12.01 17.52 24.02
C VAL A 14 11.53 16.47 23.03
N LEU A 15 10.56 15.64 23.42
CA LEU A 15 9.96 14.62 22.52
C LEU A 15 9.25 15.27 21.36
N THR A 16 8.46 16.31 21.59
CA THR A 16 7.76 17.06 20.53
C THR A 16 8.76 17.68 19.55
N LYS A 17 9.85 18.27 20.05
CA LYS A 17 10.90 18.83 19.18
C LYS A 17 11.60 17.78 18.34
N ARG A 18 11.90 16.60 18.91
CA ARG A 18 12.51 15.48 18.19
C ARG A 18 11.57 14.91 17.14
N ALA A 19 10.29 14.76 17.49
CA ALA A 19 9.27 14.34 16.53
C ALA A 19 9.17 15.33 15.36
N ALA A 20 9.10 16.64 15.62
CA ALA A 20 9.05 17.64 14.56
C ALA A 20 10.30 17.61 13.66
N GLN A 21 11.50 17.39 14.21
CA GLN A 21 12.72 17.25 13.42
C GLN A 21 12.70 15.97 12.55
N ALA A 22 12.20 14.85 13.09
CA ALA A 22 12.04 13.62 12.32
C ALA A 22 11.05 13.78 11.17
N ILE A 23 9.97 14.54 11.37
CA ILE A 23 8.99 14.89 10.32
C ILE A 23 9.64 15.68 9.20
N ILE A 24 10.39 16.74 9.54
CA ILE A 24 11.07 17.57 8.54
C ILE A 24 12.06 16.73 7.73
N ALA A 25 12.80 15.85 8.40
CA ALA A 25 13.72 14.93 7.73
C ALA A 25 12.98 13.95 6.80
N ALA A 26 11.91 13.34 7.27
CA ALA A 26 11.11 12.38 6.48
C ALA A 26 10.51 13.06 5.23
N ASN A 27 9.96 14.26 5.38
CA ASN A 27 9.41 15.02 4.25
C ASN A 27 10.52 15.44 3.26
N GLY A 28 11.71 15.77 3.76
CA GLY A 28 12.87 16.05 2.92
C GLY A 28 13.33 14.84 2.12
N PHE A 29 13.38 13.67 2.75
CA PHE A 29 13.71 12.42 2.06
C PHE A 29 12.65 12.04 1.01
N LYS A 30 11.36 12.21 1.34
CA LYS A 30 10.28 11.96 0.38
C LYS A 30 10.42 12.87 -0.83
N ALA A 31 10.54 14.17 -0.63
CA ALA A 31 10.70 15.13 -1.73
C ALA A 31 11.93 14.81 -2.61
N ALA A 32 13.03 14.38 -1.99
CA ALA A 32 14.23 13.95 -2.71
C ALA A 32 14.00 12.67 -3.52
N LEU A 33 13.28 11.70 -2.96
CA LEU A 33 12.91 10.47 -3.65
C LEU A 33 11.98 10.75 -4.83
N ASP A 34 10.95 11.57 -4.64
CA ASP A 34 10.02 11.93 -5.70
C ASP A 34 10.74 12.65 -6.84
N ALA A 35 11.61 13.61 -6.52
CA ALA A 35 12.44 14.29 -7.51
C ALA A 35 13.42 13.35 -8.22
N TYR A 36 13.92 12.33 -7.54
CA TYR A 36 14.74 11.29 -8.15
C TYR A 36 13.92 10.43 -9.11
N ARG A 37 12.73 9.97 -8.70
CA ARG A 37 11.82 9.18 -9.52
C ARG A 37 11.41 9.92 -10.80
N GLU A 38 11.07 11.20 -10.69
CA GLU A 38 10.76 12.02 -11.87
C GLU A 38 11.93 12.12 -12.86
N ARG A 39 13.16 12.23 -12.38
CA ARG A 39 14.35 12.19 -13.25
C ARG A 39 14.54 10.82 -13.91
N VAL A 40 14.29 9.74 -13.17
CA VAL A 40 14.37 8.39 -13.73
C VAL A 40 13.27 8.18 -14.77
N LYS A 41 12.03 8.61 -14.50
CA LYS A 41 10.93 8.56 -15.48
C LYS A 41 11.28 9.31 -16.77
N ALA A 42 11.86 10.50 -16.64
CA ALA A 42 12.28 11.27 -17.80
C ALA A 42 13.40 10.59 -18.62
N ALA A 43 14.28 9.82 -17.98
CA ALA A 43 15.40 9.17 -18.62
C ALA A 43 15.04 7.83 -19.25
N VAL A 44 14.21 7.01 -18.61
CA VAL A 44 13.95 5.62 -19.04
C VAL A 44 12.48 5.35 -19.38
N GLY A 45 11.58 6.31 -19.16
CA GLY A 45 10.14 6.18 -19.32
C GLY A 45 9.46 5.65 -18.04
N GLU A 46 8.16 5.93 -17.92
CA GLU A 46 7.38 5.62 -16.72
C GLU A 46 7.29 4.12 -16.43
N GLU A 47 7.08 3.31 -17.48
CA GLU A 47 6.98 1.85 -17.32
C GLU A 47 8.28 1.26 -16.76
N LYS A 48 9.42 1.70 -17.30
CA LYS A 48 10.73 1.19 -16.90
C LYS A 48 11.12 1.66 -15.49
N GLU A 49 10.82 2.91 -15.15
CA GLU A 49 11.00 3.42 -13.77
C GLU A 49 10.22 2.55 -12.79
N HIS A 50 8.98 2.22 -13.11
CA HIS A 50 8.12 1.41 -12.27
C HIS A 50 8.65 -0.02 -12.10
N GLU A 51 9.11 -0.66 -13.19
CA GLU A 51 9.77 -1.97 -13.10
C GLU A 51 10.98 -1.94 -12.16
N ILE A 52 11.79 -0.88 -12.26
CA ILE A 52 12.98 -0.70 -11.40
C ILE A 52 12.57 -0.46 -9.94
N PHE A 53 11.60 0.41 -9.70
CA PHE A 53 11.19 0.77 -8.35
C PHE A 53 10.58 -0.40 -7.58
N TYR A 54 9.77 -1.22 -8.24
CA TYR A 54 9.09 -2.37 -7.64
C TYR A 54 9.82 -3.70 -7.87
N ASP A 55 11.04 -3.66 -8.39
CA ASP A 55 11.84 -4.85 -8.71
C ASP A 55 11.02 -5.89 -9.51
N VAL A 56 10.38 -5.44 -10.58
CA VAL A 56 9.55 -6.30 -11.42
C VAL A 56 10.45 -7.15 -12.31
N GLN A 57 10.40 -8.46 -12.12
CA GLN A 57 11.19 -9.42 -12.88
C GLN A 57 10.30 -10.30 -13.75
N THR A 58 10.80 -10.68 -14.91
CA THR A 58 10.14 -11.68 -15.75
C THR A 58 10.60 -13.06 -15.33
N VAL A 59 9.68 -13.87 -14.81
CA VAL A 59 9.93 -15.26 -14.42
C VAL A 59 9.24 -16.22 -15.37
N GLU A 60 9.84 -17.39 -15.60
CA GLU A 60 9.20 -18.48 -16.33
C GLU A 60 8.42 -19.35 -15.35
N VAL A 61 7.13 -19.48 -15.60
CA VAL A 61 6.23 -20.30 -14.79
C VAL A 61 5.76 -21.48 -15.63
N ALA A 62 6.00 -22.68 -15.13
CA ALA A 62 5.52 -23.91 -15.74
C ALA A 62 4.10 -24.22 -15.19
N GLU A 63 3.11 -24.18 -16.06
CA GLU A 63 1.73 -24.53 -15.74
C GLU A 63 1.42 -25.91 -16.31
N THR A 64 1.01 -26.84 -15.46
CA THR A 64 0.56 -28.17 -15.88
C THR A 64 -0.94 -28.14 -16.11
N TYR A 65 -1.40 -28.58 -17.26
CA TYR A 65 -2.81 -28.70 -17.60
C TYR A 65 -3.09 -30.05 -18.26
N LEU A 66 -4.32 -30.53 -18.14
CA LEU A 66 -4.75 -31.73 -18.83
C LEU A 66 -5.22 -31.38 -20.25
N ASP A 67 -4.73 -32.12 -21.23
CA ASP A 67 -5.23 -32.00 -22.60
C ASP A 67 -6.61 -32.67 -22.73
N LYS A 68 -7.22 -32.52 -23.92
CA LYS A 68 -8.54 -33.11 -24.22
C LYS A 68 -8.58 -34.63 -24.08
N ASN A 69 -7.43 -35.30 -24.02
CA ASN A 69 -7.28 -36.74 -23.89
C ASN A 69 -6.91 -37.14 -22.45
N GLY A 70 -6.88 -36.19 -21.49
CA GLY A 70 -6.54 -36.47 -20.11
C GLY A 70 -5.04 -36.60 -19.83
N ASN A 71 -4.16 -36.26 -20.77
CA ASN A 71 -2.72 -36.29 -20.58
C ASN A 71 -2.24 -34.98 -19.98
N GLU A 72 -1.35 -35.05 -18.99
CA GLU A 72 -0.68 -33.88 -18.43
C GLU A 72 0.28 -33.26 -19.45
N LYS A 73 0.12 -31.97 -19.67
CA LYS A 73 1.03 -31.15 -20.48
C LYS A 73 1.50 -29.94 -19.68
N THR A 74 2.77 -29.62 -19.83
CA THR A 74 3.37 -28.43 -19.21
C THR A 74 3.51 -27.33 -20.25
N LYS A 75 2.98 -26.17 -19.94
CA LYS A 75 3.16 -24.93 -20.72
C LYS A 75 4.01 -23.98 -19.92
N VAL A 76 5.14 -23.56 -20.50
CA VAL A 76 5.97 -22.51 -19.90
C VAL A 76 5.47 -21.17 -20.39
N THR A 77 5.05 -20.31 -19.46
CA THR A 77 4.63 -18.94 -19.72
C THR A 77 5.55 -17.97 -19.02
N LYS A 78 5.83 -16.82 -19.66
CA LYS A 78 6.59 -15.74 -19.03
C LYS A 78 5.64 -14.80 -18.32
N ARG A 79 5.90 -14.55 -17.04
CA ARG A 79 5.15 -13.61 -16.20
C ARG A 79 6.04 -12.55 -15.60
N LYS A 80 5.52 -11.34 -15.49
CA LYS A 80 6.11 -10.31 -14.65
C LYS A 80 5.70 -10.58 -13.19
N VAL A 81 6.65 -10.53 -12.27
CA VAL A 81 6.43 -10.69 -10.83
C VAL A 81 7.22 -9.61 -10.10
N SER A 82 6.55 -8.85 -9.25
CA SER A 82 7.22 -7.88 -8.39
C SER A 82 7.88 -8.61 -7.22
N LYS A 83 9.16 -8.32 -6.99
CA LYS A 83 9.90 -8.75 -5.79
C LYS A 83 10.02 -7.61 -4.78
N LEU A 84 8.96 -6.82 -4.66
CA LEU A 84 8.88 -5.71 -3.73
C LEU A 84 9.34 -6.13 -2.33
N ASP A 85 10.37 -5.47 -1.82
CA ASP A 85 10.80 -5.64 -0.43
C ASP A 85 9.87 -4.82 0.47
N ILE A 86 8.87 -5.48 1.02
CA ILE A 86 7.85 -4.85 1.88
C ILE A 86 8.44 -4.19 3.14
N SER A 87 9.67 -4.53 3.51
CA SER A 87 10.34 -3.90 4.66
C SER A 87 10.80 -2.47 4.36
N LYS A 88 10.90 -2.09 3.10
CA LYS A 88 11.48 -0.80 2.64
C LYS A 88 10.48 0.17 2.04
N THR A 89 9.21 -0.22 1.90
CA THR A 89 8.18 0.59 1.26
C THR A 89 6.86 0.55 2.02
N VAL A 90 6.06 1.59 1.83
CA VAL A 90 4.67 1.66 2.32
C VAL A 90 3.72 0.84 1.48
N ASP A 91 4.09 0.58 0.22
CA ASP A 91 3.25 -0.14 -0.72
C ASP A 91 3.21 -1.63 -0.39
N ARG A 92 2.13 -2.30 -0.78
CA ARG A 92 1.91 -3.72 -0.53
C ARG A 92 1.43 -4.42 -1.78
N ARG A 93 1.90 -5.65 -2.00
CA ARG A 93 1.32 -6.52 -3.02
C ARG A 93 -0.01 -7.05 -2.52
N TRP A 94 -1.03 -7.04 -3.38
CA TRP A 94 -2.32 -7.59 -2.99
C TRP A 94 -2.25 -9.07 -2.63
N GLY A 95 -1.43 -9.84 -3.34
CA GLY A 95 -1.22 -11.27 -3.06
C GLY A 95 -0.63 -11.60 -1.68
N ASP A 96 -0.02 -10.63 -1.00
CA ASP A 96 0.52 -10.80 0.36
C ASP A 96 -0.54 -10.57 1.46
N SER A 97 -1.75 -10.14 1.09
CA SER A 97 -2.85 -9.95 2.04
C SER A 97 -3.47 -11.29 2.44
N GLU A 98 -3.74 -11.47 3.74
CA GLU A 98 -4.51 -12.62 4.25
C GLU A 98 -5.94 -12.69 3.69
N TYR A 99 -6.46 -11.56 3.20
CA TYR A 99 -7.80 -11.46 2.62
C TYR A 99 -7.81 -11.61 1.11
N CYS A 100 -6.66 -11.82 0.49
CA CYS A 100 -6.60 -12.07 -0.95
C CYS A 100 -7.32 -13.38 -1.27
N PRO A 101 -8.39 -13.38 -2.08
CA PRO A 101 -9.12 -14.59 -2.42
C PRO A 101 -8.18 -15.63 -3.07
N ASN A 102 -8.32 -16.89 -2.64
CA ASN A 102 -7.56 -18.03 -3.15
C ASN A 102 -6.02 -17.98 -2.98
N GLY A 103 -5.50 -17.06 -2.13
CA GLY A 103 -4.06 -16.97 -1.86
C GLY A 103 -3.20 -16.62 -3.07
N SER A 104 -3.81 -16.15 -4.16
CA SER A 104 -3.12 -15.95 -5.43
C SER A 104 -3.74 -14.81 -6.21
N ALA A 105 -3.11 -13.65 -6.14
CA ALA A 105 -3.32 -12.60 -7.14
C ALA A 105 -2.65 -12.97 -8.47
N TYR A 106 -2.06 -14.15 -8.56
CA TYR A 106 -1.27 -14.64 -9.67
C TYR A 106 -2.11 -15.57 -10.54
N GLY A 107 -2.26 -15.28 -11.80
CA GLY A 107 -2.84 -16.18 -12.77
C GLY A 107 -3.78 -15.50 -13.76
N ASN A 108 -4.28 -16.28 -14.68
CA ASN A 108 -5.32 -15.86 -15.59
C ASN A 108 -6.67 -15.86 -14.84
N LEU A 109 -6.88 -14.83 -14.02
CA LEU A 109 -8.16 -14.64 -13.35
C LEU A 109 -9.23 -14.33 -14.38
N THR A 110 -10.40 -14.94 -14.22
CA THR A 110 -11.59 -14.56 -14.94
C THR A 110 -12.11 -13.21 -14.48
N ASP A 111 -12.94 -12.56 -15.28
CA ASP A 111 -13.53 -11.27 -14.91
C ASP A 111 -14.34 -11.35 -13.60
N SER A 112 -14.98 -12.49 -13.33
CA SER A 112 -15.71 -12.74 -12.08
C SER A 112 -14.77 -12.81 -10.88
N GLU A 113 -13.66 -13.52 -10.98
CA GLU A 113 -12.66 -13.62 -9.91
C GLU A 113 -12.02 -12.25 -9.64
N ILE A 114 -11.76 -11.45 -10.68
CA ILE A 114 -11.27 -10.07 -10.52
C ILE A 114 -12.29 -9.22 -9.75
N LEU A 115 -13.57 -9.35 -10.04
CA LEU A 115 -14.63 -8.63 -9.32
C LEU A 115 -14.68 -9.04 -7.85
N ASP A 116 -14.51 -10.34 -7.55
CA ASP A 116 -14.42 -10.84 -6.16
C ASP A 116 -13.25 -10.19 -5.40
N HIS A 117 -12.07 -10.10 -6.03
CA HIS A 117 -10.91 -9.40 -5.46
C HIS A 117 -11.21 -7.92 -5.20
N ILE A 118 -11.82 -7.22 -6.15
CA ILE A 118 -12.19 -5.81 -6.01
C ILE A 118 -13.21 -5.61 -4.88
N ASP A 119 -14.20 -6.50 -4.76
CA ASP A 119 -15.21 -6.41 -3.71
C ASP A 119 -14.63 -6.65 -2.31
N VAL A 120 -13.68 -7.58 -2.17
CA VAL A 120 -12.94 -7.78 -0.92
C VAL A 120 -12.14 -6.53 -0.58
N LEU A 121 -11.40 -5.96 -1.53
CA LEU A 121 -10.67 -4.71 -1.36
C LEU A 121 -11.59 -3.57 -0.89
N LYS A 122 -12.70 -3.34 -1.58
CA LYS A 122 -13.69 -2.31 -1.22
C LYS A 122 -14.22 -2.48 0.19
N ARG A 123 -14.50 -3.72 0.59
CA ARG A 123 -15.00 -4.03 1.93
C ARG A 123 -13.99 -3.63 3.00
N HIS A 124 -12.73 -4.04 2.86
CA HIS A 124 -11.69 -3.73 3.83
C HIS A 124 -11.34 -2.25 3.87
N LEU A 125 -11.34 -1.57 2.72
CA LEU A 125 -11.21 -0.12 2.64
C LEU A 125 -12.32 0.61 3.38
N ASN A 126 -13.57 0.16 3.23
CA ASN A 126 -14.71 0.75 3.94
C ASN A 126 -14.59 0.53 5.45
N ILE A 127 -14.11 -0.63 5.89
CA ILE A 127 -13.83 -0.89 7.32
C ILE A 127 -12.76 0.07 7.83
N ALA A 128 -11.65 0.23 7.12
CA ALA A 128 -10.58 1.15 7.50
C ALA A 128 -11.08 2.60 7.55
N ALA A 129 -11.87 3.02 6.56
CA ALA A 129 -12.50 4.34 6.53
C ALA A 129 -13.44 4.59 7.71
N GLN A 130 -14.24 3.59 8.09
CA GLN A 130 -15.12 3.68 9.26
C GLN A 130 -14.31 3.74 10.55
N GLN A 131 -13.29 2.92 10.69
CA GLN A 131 -12.41 2.92 11.86
C GLN A 131 -11.75 4.29 12.06
N LEU A 132 -11.23 4.89 11.01
CA LEU A 132 -10.64 6.23 11.08
C LEU A 132 -11.67 7.29 11.46
N ARG A 133 -12.88 7.23 10.88
CA ARG A 133 -13.96 8.18 11.17
C ARG A 133 -14.41 8.14 12.63
N TYR A 134 -14.43 6.93 13.21
CA TYR A 134 -14.94 6.70 14.57
C TYR A 134 -13.84 6.51 15.60
N SER A 135 -12.57 6.66 15.25
CA SER A 135 -11.49 6.68 16.23
C SER A 135 -11.64 7.88 17.16
N ASN A 136 -11.30 7.69 18.43
CA ASN A 136 -11.52 8.71 19.46
C ASN A 136 -10.78 10.03 19.21
N ASP A 137 -9.65 9.95 18.55
CA ASP A 137 -8.76 11.07 18.21
C ASP A 137 -8.79 11.45 16.73
N GLY A 138 -9.62 10.75 15.92
CA GLY A 138 -9.67 10.95 14.48
C GLY A 138 -8.40 10.50 13.76
N THR A 139 -7.60 9.63 14.39
CA THR A 139 -6.37 9.12 13.78
C THR A 139 -6.36 7.60 13.69
N LEU A 140 -5.64 7.06 12.71
CA LEU A 140 -5.40 5.64 12.53
C LEU A 140 -3.97 5.44 12.04
N SER A 141 -3.20 4.59 12.72
CA SER A 141 -1.83 4.33 12.28
C SER A 141 -1.83 3.51 10.98
N LEU A 142 -0.75 3.63 10.21
CA LEU A 142 -0.60 2.80 9.01
C LEU A 142 -0.57 1.30 9.36
N ASN A 143 -0.04 0.94 10.53
CA ASN A 143 -0.08 -0.44 11.00
C ASN A 143 -1.49 -0.94 11.30
N ASP A 144 -2.39 -0.08 11.80
CA ASP A 144 -3.78 -0.45 12.00
C ASP A 144 -4.47 -0.68 10.66
N ILE A 145 -4.14 0.14 9.66
CA ILE A 145 -4.65 -0.06 8.29
C ILE A 145 -4.08 -1.35 7.67
N TYR A 146 -2.80 -1.64 7.88
CA TYR A 146 -2.22 -2.90 7.43
C TYR A 146 -2.94 -4.10 8.03
N GLU A 147 -3.19 -4.08 9.34
CA GLU A 147 -3.94 -5.14 10.01
C GLU A 147 -5.36 -5.28 9.45
N LEU A 148 -6.07 -4.17 9.23
CA LEU A 148 -7.40 -4.16 8.63
C LEU A 148 -7.42 -4.64 7.17
N MET A 149 -6.28 -4.55 6.48
CA MET A 149 -6.09 -5.01 5.10
C MET A 149 -5.41 -6.38 5.02
N GLY A 150 -5.16 -7.04 6.15
CA GLY A 150 -4.54 -8.38 6.21
C GLY A 150 -3.03 -8.39 5.93
N TYR A 151 -2.32 -7.33 6.30
CA TYR A 151 -0.86 -7.26 6.17
C TYR A 151 -0.17 -7.28 7.53
N ALA A 152 1.07 -7.77 7.55
CA ALA A 152 1.93 -7.69 8.71
C ALA A 152 2.28 -6.23 9.06
N LYS A 153 2.33 -5.94 10.36
CA LYS A 153 2.79 -4.66 10.89
C LYS A 153 4.28 -4.44 10.62
N THR A 154 4.70 -3.18 10.54
CA THR A 154 6.08 -2.78 10.36
C THR A 154 6.55 -1.88 11.51
N GLU A 155 7.85 -1.85 11.81
CA GLU A 155 8.40 -1.02 12.88
C GLU A 155 8.08 0.47 12.68
N TRP A 156 8.14 0.95 11.45
CA TRP A 156 7.91 2.35 11.10
C TRP A 156 6.42 2.69 10.85
N GLY A 157 5.58 1.70 10.58
CA GLY A 157 4.15 1.93 10.32
C GLY A 157 3.38 2.47 11.51
N GLN A 158 3.91 2.35 12.74
CA GLN A 158 3.36 2.99 13.93
C GLN A 158 3.61 4.50 13.98
N SER A 159 4.57 5.00 13.23
CA SER A 159 4.93 6.42 13.22
C SER A 159 4.19 7.22 12.15
N LEU A 160 3.43 6.56 11.29
CA LEU A 160 2.65 7.16 10.22
C LEU A 160 1.17 7.05 10.56
N TYR A 161 0.46 8.18 10.55
CA TYR A 161 -0.95 8.24 10.91
C TYR A 161 -1.78 8.88 9.81
N TYR A 162 -2.89 8.27 9.48
CA TYR A 162 -3.96 8.90 8.73
C TYR A 162 -4.79 9.74 9.70
N VAL A 163 -5.13 10.97 9.28
CA VAL A 163 -5.93 11.89 10.08
C VAL A 163 -7.25 12.13 9.38
N TYR A 164 -8.36 11.94 10.10
CA TYR A 164 -9.67 12.30 9.60
C TYR A 164 -9.88 13.81 9.68
N ASP A 165 -9.88 14.47 8.54
CA ASP A 165 -10.10 15.91 8.43
C ASP A 165 -11.53 16.21 7.97
N ILE A 166 -12.43 16.40 8.95
CA ILE A 166 -13.83 16.70 8.70
C ILE A 166 -14.04 18.08 8.04
N LYS A 167 -13.08 19.00 8.22
CA LYS A 167 -13.19 20.37 7.70
C LYS A 167 -12.89 20.43 6.21
N ASN A 168 -11.87 19.70 5.76
CA ASN A 168 -11.42 19.68 4.38
C ASN A 168 -12.02 18.53 3.57
N ASN A 169 -12.51 17.47 4.24
CA ASN A 169 -13.16 16.33 3.61
C ASN A 169 -14.43 15.91 4.39
N PRO A 170 -15.52 16.69 4.29
CA PRO A 170 -16.76 16.44 5.02
C PRO A 170 -17.44 15.11 4.67
N ASN A 171 -17.15 14.55 3.47
CA ASN A 171 -17.69 13.26 3.06
C ASN A 171 -16.92 12.07 3.64
N GLY A 172 -15.82 12.32 4.36
CA GLY A 172 -15.05 11.27 5.05
C GLY A 172 -14.43 10.24 4.11
N PHE A 173 -14.23 10.60 2.85
CA PHE A 173 -13.53 9.75 1.91
C PHE A 173 -12.05 9.71 2.25
N ILE A 174 -11.55 8.52 2.56
CA ILE A 174 -10.14 8.28 2.82
C ILE A 174 -9.57 7.66 1.56
N ASP A 175 -8.77 8.44 0.86
CA ASP A 175 -7.99 7.94 -0.25
C ASP A 175 -6.78 7.20 0.29
N LEU A 176 -6.86 5.88 0.31
CA LEU A 176 -5.74 5.00 0.66
C LEU A 176 -4.84 4.71 -0.57
N GLY A 177 -5.01 5.45 -1.68
CA GLY A 177 -4.22 5.28 -2.90
C GLY A 177 -4.51 4.00 -3.69
N ILE A 178 -5.67 3.39 -3.47
CA ILE A 178 -6.07 2.12 -4.10
C ILE A 178 -7.12 2.37 -5.21
N SER A 179 -7.49 3.63 -5.43
CA SER A 179 -8.56 4.03 -6.35
C SER A 179 -8.35 3.51 -7.78
N ASP A 180 -7.11 3.46 -8.27
CA ASP A 180 -6.80 3.06 -9.64
C ASP A 180 -7.39 1.69 -10.03
N TYR A 181 -7.38 0.72 -9.10
CA TYR A 181 -7.93 -0.62 -9.35
C TYR A 181 -9.43 -0.69 -9.14
N ILE A 182 -9.96 0.09 -8.20
CA ILE A 182 -11.36 0.09 -7.80
C ILE A 182 -12.19 0.90 -8.78
N ASP A 183 -11.71 2.05 -9.22
CA ASP A 183 -12.42 2.97 -10.09
C ASP A 183 -12.44 2.50 -11.55
N HIS A 184 -11.39 1.80 -12.00
CA HIS A 184 -11.30 1.24 -13.34
C HIS A 184 -11.75 -0.23 -13.42
N GLY A 185 -12.15 -0.83 -12.29
CA GLY A 185 -12.72 -2.18 -12.22
C GLY A 185 -11.83 -3.25 -12.85
N VAL A 186 -12.45 -4.18 -13.59
CA VAL A 186 -11.76 -5.32 -14.23
C VAL A 186 -10.63 -4.86 -15.15
N GLN A 187 -10.82 -3.77 -15.88
CA GLN A 187 -9.80 -3.29 -16.82
C GLN A 187 -8.58 -2.73 -16.06
N GLY A 188 -8.79 -1.93 -15.02
CA GLY A 188 -7.69 -1.41 -14.19
C GLY A 188 -6.88 -2.54 -13.55
N TRP A 189 -7.55 -3.61 -13.12
CA TRP A 189 -6.88 -4.80 -12.60
C TRP A 189 -6.02 -5.50 -13.65
N LYS A 190 -6.57 -5.71 -14.85
CA LYS A 190 -5.84 -6.33 -15.98
C LYS A 190 -4.64 -5.50 -16.40
N ASP A 191 -4.79 -4.19 -16.45
CA ASP A 191 -3.70 -3.27 -16.78
C ASP A 191 -2.58 -3.32 -15.72
N ALA A 192 -2.95 -3.32 -14.45
CA ALA A 192 -2.00 -3.49 -13.37
C ALA A 192 -1.26 -4.84 -13.46
N TYR A 193 -2.00 -5.90 -13.73
CA TYR A 193 -1.43 -7.23 -13.88
C TYR A 193 -0.45 -7.31 -15.07
N ALA A 194 -0.83 -6.75 -16.22
CA ALA A 194 0.05 -6.71 -17.38
C ALA A 194 1.33 -5.89 -17.14
N LYS A 195 1.22 -4.82 -16.35
CA LYS A 195 2.31 -3.88 -16.09
C LYS A 195 3.25 -4.37 -14.99
N PHE A 196 2.74 -4.94 -13.91
CA PHE A 196 3.48 -5.25 -12.68
C PHE A 196 3.49 -6.72 -12.29
N GLY A 197 2.74 -7.57 -12.99
CA GLY A 197 2.57 -8.98 -12.67
C GLY A 197 1.55 -9.25 -11.56
N GLU A 198 1.19 -8.22 -10.79
CA GLU A 198 0.17 -8.25 -9.74
C GLU A 198 -0.25 -6.84 -9.33
N PRO A 199 -1.42 -6.63 -8.75
CA PRO A 199 -1.80 -5.35 -8.20
C PRO A 199 -0.93 -4.97 -7.00
N ILE A 200 -0.33 -3.78 -7.07
CA ILE A 200 0.41 -3.17 -5.96
C ILE A 200 -0.45 -2.07 -5.37
N LEU A 201 -0.79 -2.21 -4.09
CA LEU A 201 -1.56 -1.23 -3.35
C LEU A 201 -0.63 -0.12 -2.89
N LYS A 202 -0.87 1.08 -3.40
CA LYS A 202 -0.09 2.27 -3.07
C LYS A 202 -0.77 3.02 -1.94
N PHE A 203 -0.28 2.82 -0.72
CA PHE A 203 -0.78 3.55 0.43
C PHE A 203 -0.31 5.00 0.37
N ASN A 204 -1.25 5.93 0.17
CA ASN A 204 -0.94 7.35 0.07
C ASN A 204 -0.52 7.91 1.43
N THR A 205 0.79 8.11 1.62
CA THR A 205 1.36 8.70 2.83
C THR A 205 1.35 10.24 2.81
N ASP A 206 0.94 10.88 1.72
CA ASP A 206 0.89 12.34 1.61
C ASP A 206 -0.16 12.96 2.54
N ARG A 207 -1.12 12.16 2.96
CA ARG A 207 -2.15 12.51 3.93
C ARG A 207 -1.91 11.93 5.31
N CYS A 208 -0.78 11.23 5.50
CA CYS A 208 -0.35 10.81 6.82
C CYS A 208 0.17 12.02 7.58
N GLY A 209 -0.62 12.56 8.49
CA GLY A 209 -0.11 13.43 9.54
C GLY A 209 0.79 12.62 10.45
N LEU A 210 1.95 13.14 10.82
CA LEU A 210 2.65 12.66 12.00
C LEU A 210 1.90 13.27 13.18
N GLY A 211 1.33 12.42 14.03
CA GLY A 211 0.53 12.87 15.15
C GLY A 211 1.27 13.93 15.96
N ASN A 212 0.69 15.11 16.05
CA ASN A 212 1.07 16.11 17.01
C ASN A 212 0.51 15.63 18.36
N TYR A 213 1.32 14.89 19.12
CA TYR A 213 1.10 14.66 20.54
C TYR A 213 1.93 15.63 21.36
#